data_12b38e2b485ae4bd322e7de28d9f8234
#
_entry.id   12b38e2b485ae4bd322e7de28d9f8234
#
_cell.length_a   1.000
_cell.length_b   1.000
_cell.length_c   1.000
_cell.angle_alpha   90.00
_cell.angle_beta   90.00
_cell.angle_gamma   90.00
#
_symmetry.space_group_name_H-M   'P 1'
#
loop_
_entity.id
_entity.type
_entity.pdbx_description
1 polymer ?
#
loop_
_entity_poly.entity_id
_entity_poly.type
_entity_poly.pdbx_seq_one_letter_code
_entity_poly.pdbx_strand_id
1 'polypeptide(L)'
;LQLSEEIMLGAVVYGHEQSQIAINAIQELVRDAGKPEWDWQPAAKNEPLIAKLQTLAEGPLREAYQIRQKQARSTKIKEVVANVMTQLAADGEVDEVEVGNLLFEIEAKIVRSQILNGEPRIDGRDTRTVRPIEIRNGVLPRTHGSALFTRGETQALVVATLGTARDEQIIDALEGEYRDRFMFHYNMPPFATGETGRVGTPKR
;
A
#
# COMPACT_ATOMS: atom_id res chain seq x y z
N LEU A 1 -0.81 14.43 -25.38
CA LEU A 1 -1.67 13.54 -26.17
C LEU A 1 -2.30 12.54 -25.22
N GLN A 2 -3.63 12.48 -25.20
CA GLN A 2 -4.37 11.46 -24.46
C GLN A 2 -4.63 10.30 -25.44
N LEU A 3 -4.18 9.10 -25.08
CA LEU A 3 -4.46 7.89 -25.82
C LEU A 3 -5.82 7.32 -25.39
N SER A 4 -6.54 6.66 -26.31
CA SER A 4 -7.78 5.98 -25.97
C SER A 4 -7.52 4.75 -25.06
N GLU A 5 -8.54 4.32 -24.33
CA GLU A 5 -8.45 3.11 -23.48
C GLU A 5 -8.12 1.87 -24.31
N GLU A 6 -8.66 1.77 -25.53
CA GLU A 6 -8.38 0.68 -26.45
C GLU A 6 -6.89 0.61 -26.84
N ILE A 7 -6.27 1.77 -27.16
CA ILE A 7 -4.85 1.84 -27.49
C ILE A 7 -4.00 1.49 -26.26
N MET A 8 -4.38 1.97 -25.08
CA MET A 8 -3.67 1.66 -23.83
C MET A 8 -3.76 0.17 -23.49
N LEU A 9 -4.93 -0.42 -23.63
CA LEU A 9 -5.11 -1.86 -23.45
C LEU A 9 -4.29 -2.66 -24.46
N GLY A 10 -4.34 -2.25 -25.74
CA GLY A 10 -3.55 -2.87 -26.80
C GLY A 10 -2.04 -2.81 -26.54
N ALA A 11 -1.53 -1.71 -25.99
CA ALA A 11 -0.12 -1.58 -25.61
C ALA A 11 0.28 -2.56 -24.49
N VAL A 12 -0.58 -2.74 -23.48
CA VAL A 12 -0.34 -3.70 -22.39
C VAL A 12 -0.35 -5.14 -22.93
N VAL A 13 -1.33 -5.50 -23.74
CA VAL A 13 -1.44 -6.84 -24.37
C VAL A 13 -0.21 -7.10 -25.25
N TYR A 14 0.17 -6.14 -26.09
CA TYR A 14 1.37 -6.26 -26.91
C TYR A 14 2.63 -6.49 -26.07
N GLY A 15 2.82 -5.72 -24.99
CA GLY A 15 3.96 -5.90 -24.08
C GLY A 15 3.98 -7.30 -23.45
N HIS A 16 2.82 -7.82 -23.06
CA HIS A 16 2.68 -9.19 -22.57
C HIS A 16 3.03 -10.23 -23.63
N GLU A 17 2.52 -10.10 -24.85
CA GLU A 17 2.83 -11.01 -25.96
C GLU A 17 4.33 -11.02 -26.30
N GLN A 18 4.97 -9.84 -26.33
CA GLN A 18 6.42 -9.76 -26.58
C GLN A 18 7.24 -10.39 -25.44
N SER A 19 6.79 -10.29 -24.19
CA SER A 19 7.48 -10.94 -23.06
C SER A 19 7.40 -12.45 -23.11
N GLN A 20 6.44 -13.05 -23.81
CA GLN A 20 6.33 -14.50 -23.97
C GLN A 20 7.56 -15.11 -24.68
N ILE A 21 8.23 -14.34 -25.54
CA ILE A 21 9.46 -14.80 -26.21
C ILE A 21 10.53 -15.12 -25.17
N ALA A 22 10.75 -14.22 -24.21
CA ALA A 22 11.71 -14.46 -23.13
C ALA A 22 11.25 -15.57 -22.17
N ILE A 23 9.96 -15.63 -21.84
CA ILE A 23 9.39 -16.67 -20.97
C ILE A 23 9.58 -18.05 -21.60
N ASN A 24 9.30 -18.19 -22.90
CA ASN A 24 9.48 -19.45 -23.61
C ASN A 24 10.95 -19.88 -23.64
N ALA A 25 11.89 -18.97 -23.89
CA ALA A 25 13.32 -19.26 -23.84
C ALA A 25 13.77 -19.69 -22.43
N ILE A 26 13.25 -19.07 -21.37
CA ILE A 26 13.51 -19.49 -19.98
C ILE A 26 12.95 -20.89 -19.73
N GLN A 27 11.74 -21.20 -20.21
CA GLN A 27 11.14 -22.53 -20.05
C GLN A 27 11.93 -23.61 -20.81
N GLU A 28 12.48 -23.29 -21.98
CA GLU A 28 13.38 -24.18 -22.72
C GLU A 28 14.66 -24.44 -21.93
N LEU A 29 15.27 -23.40 -21.38
CA LEU A 29 16.46 -23.54 -20.54
C LEU A 29 16.16 -24.37 -19.28
N VAL A 30 15.01 -24.19 -18.65
CA VAL A 30 14.60 -24.99 -17.48
C VAL A 30 14.43 -26.45 -17.84
N ARG A 31 13.87 -26.79 -19.03
CA ARG A 31 13.77 -28.18 -19.48
C ARG A 31 15.15 -28.84 -19.72
N ASP A 32 16.08 -28.06 -20.29
CA ASP A 32 17.37 -28.59 -20.71
C ASP A 32 18.40 -28.65 -19.57
N ALA A 33 18.37 -27.70 -18.65
CA ALA A 33 19.38 -27.52 -17.61
C ALA A 33 18.83 -27.23 -16.22
N GLY A 34 17.50 -27.26 -16.04
CA GLY A 34 16.86 -26.97 -14.75
C GLY A 34 17.20 -28.03 -13.70
N LYS A 35 17.31 -27.58 -12.45
CA LYS A 35 17.37 -28.47 -11.29
C LYS A 35 15.98 -29.00 -10.96
N PRO A 36 15.85 -30.11 -10.24
CA PRO A 36 14.57 -30.56 -9.70
C PRO A 36 13.91 -29.42 -8.88
N GLU A 37 12.60 -29.30 -8.97
CA GLU A 37 11.83 -28.37 -8.15
C GLU A 37 12.06 -28.64 -6.66
N TRP A 38 12.02 -27.60 -5.87
CA TRP A 38 12.11 -27.73 -4.42
C TRP A 38 10.83 -28.40 -3.90
N ASP A 39 11.01 -29.37 -3.02
CA ASP A 39 9.89 -29.96 -2.26
C ASP A 39 9.44 -28.99 -1.16
N TRP A 40 8.86 -27.88 -1.60
CA TRP A 40 8.30 -26.84 -0.72
C TRP A 40 6.79 -26.91 -0.76
N GLN A 41 6.18 -26.96 0.42
CA GLN A 41 4.75 -26.85 0.60
C GLN A 41 4.45 -25.62 1.46
N PRO A 42 3.41 -24.85 1.12
CA PRO A 42 2.98 -23.76 1.97
C PRO A 42 2.54 -24.29 3.34
N ALA A 43 2.75 -23.53 4.40
CA ALA A 43 2.24 -23.89 5.72
C ALA A 43 0.73 -24.10 5.67
N ALA A 44 0.25 -25.15 6.32
CA ALA A 44 -1.17 -25.42 6.40
C ALA A 44 -1.90 -24.27 7.10
N LYS A 45 -3.06 -23.88 6.58
CA LYS A 45 -3.89 -22.87 7.22
C LYS A 45 -4.45 -23.38 8.55
N ASN A 46 -4.44 -22.53 9.55
CA ASN A 46 -5.03 -22.81 10.85
C ASN A 46 -6.56 -22.58 10.81
N GLU A 47 -7.30 -23.49 10.16
CA GLU A 47 -8.73 -23.37 9.96
C GLU A 47 -9.52 -23.19 11.28
N PRO A 48 -9.19 -23.88 12.40
CA PRO A 48 -9.84 -23.63 13.69
C PRO A 48 -9.68 -22.20 14.18
N LEU A 49 -8.46 -21.63 14.04
CA LEU A 49 -8.20 -20.25 14.43
C LEU A 49 -8.93 -19.26 13.52
N ILE A 50 -8.96 -19.51 12.22
CA ILE A 50 -9.68 -18.69 11.24
C ILE A 50 -11.17 -18.65 11.60
N ALA A 51 -11.81 -19.78 11.86
CA ALA A 51 -13.22 -19.85 12.22
C ALA A 51 -13.52 -19.12 13.55
N LYS A 52 -12.63 -19.26 14.52
CA LYS A 52 -12.72 -18.57 15.80
C LYS A 52 -12.62 -17.05 15.64
N LEU A 53 -11.63 -16.57 14.87
CA LEU A 53 -11.45 -15.15 14.58
C LEU A 53 -12.64 -14.57 13.81
N GLN A 54 -13.19 -15.29 12.84
CA GLN A 54 -14.39 -14.86 12.13
C GLN A 54 -15.56 -14.66 13.10
N THR A 55 -15.76 -15.58 14.03
CA THR A 55 -16.84 -15.48 15.01
C THR A 55 -16.66 -14.30 15.96
N LEU A 56 -15.44 -14.04 16.42
CA LEU A 56 -15.14 -13.01 17.41
C LEU A 56 -15.02 -11.61 16.79
N ALA A 57 -14.47 -11.49 15.59
CA ALA A 57 -14.03 -10.22 15.03
C ALA A 57 -14.92 -9.70 13.90
N GLU A 58 -15.55 -10.56 13.07
CA GLU A 58 -16.21 -10.10 11.84
C GLU A 58 -17.34 -9.10 12.10
N GLY A 59 -18.22 -9.38 13.06
CA GLY A 59 -19.32 -8.48 13.43
C GLY A 59 -18.83 -7.12 13.93
N PRO A 60 -18.03 -7.07 14.99
CA PRO A 60 -17.48 -5.83 15.52
C PRO A 60 -16.62 -5.04 14.52
N LEU A 61 -15.83 -5.70 13.66
CA LEU A 61 -15.07 -5.04 12.61
C LEU A 61 -15.99 -4.45 11.54
N ARG A 62 -17.05 -5.15 11.14
CA ARG A 62 -18.04 -4.65 10.20
C ARG A 62 -18.71 -3.37 10.71
N GLU A 63 -19.05 -3.31 12.01
CA GLU A 63 -19.57 -2.09 12.65
C GLU A 63 -18.54 -0.97 12.68
N ALA A 64 -17.28 -1.28 13.00
CA ALA A 64 -16.20 -0.30 13.02
C ALA A 64 -16.00 0.35 11.63
N TYR A 65 -16.11 -0.42 10.55
CA TYR A 65 -15.99 0.07 9.19
C TYR A 65 -17.18 0.93 8.70
N GLN A 66 -18.27 1.03 9.46
CA GLN A 66 -19.32 2.01 9.22
C GLN A 66 -18.98 3.41 9.74
N ILE A 67 -17.97 3.55 10.58
CA ILE A 67 -17.53 4.84 11.11
C ILE A 67 -16.78 5.61 10.02
N ARG A 68 -17.32 6.75 9.58
CA ARG A 68 -16.77 7.55 8.47
C ARG A 68 -15.49 8.27 8.83
N GLN A 69 -15.43 8.81 10.05
CA GLN A 69 -14.25 9.54 10.52
C GLN A 69 -13.09 8.58 10.76
N LYS A 70 -11.94 8.85 10.13
CA LYS A 70 -10.77 7.95 10.11
C LYS A 70 -10.23 7.61 11.49
N GLN A 71 -10.03 8.61 12.35
CA GLN A 71 -9.44 8.37 13.67
C GLN A 71 -10.36 7.58 14.59
N ALA A 72 -11.65 7.92 14.64
CA ALA A 72 -12.64 7.17 15.43
C ALA A 72 -12.75 5.71 14.94
N ARG A 73 -12.75 5.49 13.63
CA ARG A 73 -12.71 4.15 13.05
C ARG A 73 -11.44 3.39 13.46
N SER A 74 -10.26 4.02 13.33
CA SER A 74 -8.98 3.40 13.71
C SER A 74 -8.95 3.03 15.19
N THR A 75 -9.45 3.90 16.07
CA THR A 75 -9.56 3.62 17.51
C THR A 75 -10.46 2.43 17.75
N LYS A 76 -11.64 2.39 17.10
CA LYS A 76 -12.59 1.29 17.25
C LYS A 76 -12.03 -0.05 16.78
N ILE A 77 -11.31 -0.06 15.65
CA ILE A 77 -10.62 -1.27 15.15
C ILE A 77 -9.57 -1.76 16.17
N LYS A 78 -8.76 -0.86 16.72
CA LYS A 78 -7.76 -1.22 17.74
C LYS A 78 -8.40 -1.81 19.00
N GLU A 79 -9.54 -1.27 19.44
CA GLU A 79 -10.29 -1.83 20.57
C GLU A 79 -10.78 -3.26 20.27
N VAL A 80 -11.33 -3.50 19.05
CA VAL A 80 -11.76 -4.83 18.63
C VAL A 80 -10.60 -5.80 18.62
N VAL A 81 -9.47 -5.42 18.01
CA VAL A 81 -8.26 -6.25 17.94
C VAL A 81 -7.75 -6.58 19.36
N ALA A 82 -7.66 -5.59 20.25
CA ALA A 82 -7.22 -5.80 21.63
C ALA A 82 -8.15 -6.76 22.41
N ASN A 83 -9.46 -6.63 22.22
CA ASN A 83 -10.43 -7.53 22.84
C ASN A 83 -10.29 -8.97 22.32
N VAL A 84 -10.11 -9.15 21.02
CA VAL A 84 -9.88 -10.46 20.41
C VAL A 84 -8.61 -11.09 20.93
N MET A 85 -7.51 -10.34 21.00
CA MET A 85 -6.23 -10.81 21.55
C MET A 85 -6.36 -11.25 23.00
N THR A 86 -7.09 -10.47 23.82
CA THR A 86 -7.34 -10.80 25.23
C THR A 86 -8.13 -12.11 25.37
N GLN A 87 -9.15 -12.32 24.54
CA GLN A 87 -9.95 -13.54 24.56
C GLN A 87 -9.15 -14.77 24.12
N LEU A 88 -8.31 -14.62 23.10
CA LEU A 88 -7.46 -15.71 22.64
C LEU A 88 -6.38 -16.07 23.68
N ALA A 89 -5.76 -15.08 24.30
CA ALA A 89 -4.76 -15.30 25.34
C ALA A 89 -5.32 -16.03 26.57
N ALA A 90 -6.61 -15.89 26.87
CA ALA A 90 -7.25 -16.63 27.94
C ALA A 90 -7.38 -18.15 27.64
N ASP A 91 -7.35 -18.53 26.37
CA ASP A 91 -7.48 -19.93 25.92
C ASP A 91 -6.13 -20.63 25.67
N GLY A 92 -5.01 -19.89 25.73
CA GLY A 92 -3.66 -20.45 25.54
C GLY A 92 -2.66 -19.49 24.94
N GLU A 93 -1.52 -20.03 24.52
CA GLU A 93 -0.47 -19.27 23.82
C GLU A 93 -0.93 -18.85 22.42
N VAL A 94 -0.69 -17.59 22.05
CA VAL A 94 -1.16 -16.99 20.82
C VAL A 94 0.03 -16.46 20.01
N ASP A 95 0.13 -16.86 18.76
CA ASP A 95 1.01 -16.19 17.81
C ASP A 95 0.35 -14.88 17.34
N GLU A 96 0.82 -13.76 17.92
CA GLU A 96 0.29 -12.41 17.60
C GLU A 96 0.46 -12.06 16.12
N VAL A 97 1.49 -12.56 15.45
CA VAL A 97 1.76 -12.29 14.03
C VAL A 97 0.74 -13.03 13.16
N GLU A 98 0.50 -14.32 13.45
CA GLU A 98 -0.51 -15.10 12.73
C GLU A 98 -1.90 -14.49 12.91
N VAL A 99 -2.29 -14.18 14.14
CA VAL A 99 -3.60 -13.56 14.43
C VAL A 99 -3.72 -12.19 13.75
N GLY A 100 -2.68 -11.36 13.79
CA GLY A 100 -2.69 -10.06 13.11
C GLY A 100 -2.89 -10.16 11.61
N ASN A 101 -2.23 -11.11 10.96
CA ASN A 101 -2.40 -11.38 9.53
C ASN A 101 -3.81 -11.86 9.19
N LEU A 102 -4.36 -12.78 9.97
CA LEU A 102 -5.72 -13.30 9.76
C LEU A 102 -6.79 -12.22 9.99
N LEU A 103 -6.64 -11.38 11.01
CA LEU A 103 -7.54 -10.24 11.23
C LEU A 103 -7.50 -9.26 10.07
N PHE A 104 -6.32 -8.97 9.51
CA PHE A 104 -6.18 -8.13 8.33
C PHE A 104 -6.89 -8.74 7.10
N GLU A 105 -6.85 -10.06 6.93
CA GLU A 105 -7.60 -10.74 5.86
C GLU A 105 -9.12 -10.58 6.05
N ILE A 106 -9.63 -10.68 7.28
CA ILE A 106 -11.04 -10.47 7.62
C ILE A 106 -11.43 -9.02 7.30
N GLU A 107 -10.63 -8.04 7.73
CA GLU A 107 -10.86 -6.62 7.43
C GLU A 107 -10.90 -6.36 5.92
N ALA A 108 -9.94 -6.90 5.18
CA ALA A 108 -9.88 -6.76 3.73
C ALA A 108 -11.13 -7.36 3.05
N LYS A 109 -11.60 -8.52 3.53
CA LYS A 109 -12.81 -9.18 3.03
C LYS A 109 -14.06 -8.34 3.31
N ILE A 110 -14.19 -7.78 4.51
CA ILE A 110 -15.31 -6.90 4.90
C ILE A 110 -15.36 -5.69 3.95
N VAL A 111 -14.27 -4.94 3.84
CA VAL A 111 -14.23 -3.70 3.04
C VAL A 111 -14.48 -3.98 1.56
N ARG A 112 -13.87 -5.03 1.01
CA ARG A 112 -14.09 -5.41 -0.40
C ARG A 112 -15.52 -5.84 -0.66
N SER A 113 -16.11 -6.64 0.23
CA SER A 113 -17.50 -7.11 0.09
C SER A 113 -18.48 -5.95 0.14
N GLN A 114 -18.28 -4.98 1.02
CA GLN A 114 -19.11 -3.76 1.08
C GLN A 114 -19.12 -3.04 -0.27
N ILE A 115 -17.95 -2.80 -0.86
CA ILE A 115 -17.84 -2.11 -2.14
C ILE A 115 -18.49 -2.94 -3.28
N LEU A 116 -18.27 -4.24 -3.31
CA LEU A 116 -18.86 -5.13 -4.32
C LEU A 116 -20.39 -5.20 -4.21
N ASN A 117 -20.92 -5.07 -3.01
CA ASN A 117 -22.38 -5.03 -2.74
C ASN A 117 -22.98 -3.64 -3.02
N GLY A 118 -22.22 -2.69 -3.52
CA GLY A 118 -22.69 -1.34 -3.84
C GLY A 118 -22.76 -0.39 -2.66
N GLU A 119 -22.21 -0.77 -1.50
CA GLU A 119 -22.11 0.13 -0.35
C GLU A 119 -21.06 1.25 -0.62
N PRO A 120 -21.22 2.42 0.00
CA PRO A 120 -20.22 3.49 -0.09
C PRO A 120 -18.87 3.04 0.44
N ARG A 121 -17.80 3.67 -0.07
CA ARG A 121 -16.44 3.50 0.48
C ARG A 121 -16.40 3.91 1.96
N ILE A 122 -15.38 3.47 2.68
CA ILE A 122 -15.21 3.72 4.13
C ILE A 122 -15.24 5.20 4.52
N ASP A 123 -14.97 6.11 3.60
CA ASP A 123 -15.07 7.57 3.77
C ASP A 123 -16.41 8.15 3.28
N GLY A 124 -17.34 7.32 2.85
CA GLY A 124 -18.69 7.69 2.43
C GLY A 124 -18.85 8.03 0.95
N ARG A 125 -17.74 8.06 0.17
CA ARG A 125 -17.80 8.31 -1.27
C ARG A 125 -18.36 7.08 -2.02
N ASP A 126 -18.89 7.34 -3.20
CA ASP A 126 -19.16 6.30 -4.19
C ASP A 126 -17.85 5.81 -4.86
N THR A 127 -17.97 4.90 -5.82
CA THR A 127 -16.83 4.34 -6.54
C THR A 127 -16.27 5.24 -7.64
N ARG A 128 -16.95 6.34 -7.98
CA ARG A 128 -16.61 7.27 -9.07
C ARG A 128 -16.08 8.61 -8.56
N THR A 129 -16.49 9.02 -7.37
CA THR A 129 -16.10 10.31 -6.79
C THR A 129 -14.64 10.29 -6.31
N VAL A 130 -13.85 11.21 -6.81
CA VAL A 130 -12.45 11.44 -6.37
C VAL A 130 -12.48 12.20 -5.03
N ARG A 131 -11.49 11.98 -4.17
CA ARG A 131 -11.32 12.81 -2.96
C ARG A 131 -11.09 14.26 -3.34
N PRO A 132 -11.59 15.24 -2.54
CA PRO A 132 -11.34 16.65 -2.80
C PRO A 132 -9.83 16.93 -2.80
N ILE A 133 -9.38 17.71 -3.78
CA ILE A 133 -7.99 18.11 -3.95
C ILE A 133 -7.88 19.62 -3.74
N GLU A 134 -6.95 20.02 -2.88
CA GLU A 134 -6.58 21.41 -2.64
C GLU A 134 -5.07 21.57 -2.82
N ILE A 135 -4.65 22.64 -3.50
CA ILE A 135 -3.24 22.92 -3.75
C ILE A 135 -2.97 24.38 -3.36
N ARG A 136 -1.93 24.58 -2.54
CA ARG A 136 -1.41 25.91 -2.18
C ARG A 136 0.05 25.99 -2.60
N ASN A 137 0.36 26.91 -3.49
CA ASN A 137 1.73 27.16 -3.95
C ASN A 137 2.44 28.19 -3.08
N GLY A 138 3.76 28.15 -3.04
CA GLY A 138 4.59 29.16 -2.38
C GLY A 138 4.47 29.17 -0.86
N VAL A 139 4.15 28.02 -0.24
CA VAL A 139 3.95 27.93 1.23
C VAL A 139 5.22 28.11 2.04
N LEU A 140 6.41 27.86 1.43
CA LEU A 140 7.71 28.08 2.06
C LEU A 140 8.42 29.26 1.36
N PRO A 141 8.75 30.33 2.11
CA PRO A 141 9.23 31.57 1.50
C PRO A 141 10.69 31.55 1.04
N ARG A 142 11.47 30.54 1.44
CA ARG A 142 12.93 30.48 1.17
C ARG A 142 13.36 29.32 0.26
N THR A 143 12.42 28.63 -0.36
CA THR A 143 12.69 27.56 -1.32
C THR A 143 12.54 28.08 -2.75
N HIS A 144 13.14 27.41 -3.73
CA HIS A 144 12.96 27.76 -5.14
C HIS A 144 11.54 27.49 -5.62
N GLY A 145 10.89 26.46 -5.07
CA GLY A 145 9.48 26.17 -5.26
C GLY A 145 8.92 25.36 -4.11
N SER A 146 7.65 25.58 -3.79
CA SER A 146 6.97 24.76 -2.80
C SER A 146 5.47 24.71 -3.08
N ALA A 147 4.86 23.58 -2.79
CA ALA A 147 3.42 23.38 -2.86
C ALA A 147 2.96 22.47 -1.73
N LEU A 148 1.86 22.84 -1.10
CA LEU A 148 1.12 21.97 -0.19
C LEU A 148 -0.04 21.36 -0.97
N PHE A 149 0.03 20.06 -1.18
CA PHE A 149 -0.99 19.26 -1.85
C PHE A 149 -1.81 18.52 -0.80
N THR A 150 -3.12 18.69 -0.82
CA THR A 150 -4.04 17.99 0.07
C THR A 150 -5.06 17.21 -0.76
N ARG A 151 -5.23 15.92 -0.46
CA ARG A 151 -6.24 15.04 -1.05
C ARG A 151 -7.03 14.36 0.07
N GLY A 152 -8.18 14.88 0.41
CA GLY A 152 -8.94 14.45 1.58
C GLY A 152 -8.13 14.64 2.86
N GLU A 153 -7.82 13.55 3.55
CA GLU A 153 -7.03 13.56 4.79
C GLU A 153 -5.51 13.37 4.56
N THR A 154 -5.09 13.24 3.30
CA THR A 154 -3.69 13.02 2.93
C THR A 154 -3.05 14.33 2.48
N GLN A 155 -1.88 14.65 3.01
CA GLN A 155 -1.12 15.84 2.66
C GLN A 155 0.29 15.50 2.20
N ALA A 156 0.78 16.26 1.22
CA ALA A 156 2.18 16.24 0.79
C ALA A 156 2.70 17.68 0.69
N LEU A 157 3.80 17.95 1.39
CA LEU A 157 4.57 19.18 1.20
C LEU A 157 5.68 18.89 0.20
N VAL A 158 5.51 19.42 -1.01
CA VAL A 158 6.47 19.25 -2.10
C VAL A 158 7.37 20.47 -2.15
N VAL A 159 8.68 20.26 -2.22
CA VAL A 159 9.70 21.31 -2.28
C VAL A 159 10.59 21.06 -3.46
N ALA A 160 10.82 22.08 -4.27
CA ALA A 160 11.78 22.06 -5.36
C ALA A 160 13.01 22.90 -5.01
N THR A 161 14.18 22.34 -5.22
CA THR A 161 15.46 23.01 -5.06
C THR A 161 16.24 22.90 -6.36
N LEU A 162 16.66 24.04 -6.90
CA LEU A 162 17.53 24.09 -8.08
C LEU A 162 18.97 24.12 -7.62
N GLY A 163 19.79 23.29 -8.21
CA GLY A 163 21.22 23.18 -7.94
C GLY A 163 22.06 23.52 -9.16
N THR A 164 23.37 23.47 -8.98
CA THR A 164 24.38 23.63 -10.04
C THR A 164 24.94 22.27 -10.43
N ALA A 165 25.79 22.22 -11.46
CA ALA A 165 26.50 20.99 -11.85
C ALA A 165 27.35 20.36 -10.73
N ARG A 166 27.68 21.11 -9.67
CA ARG A 166 28.40 20.58 -8.51
C ARG A 166 27.52 19.79 -7.56
N ASP A 167 26.18 19.99 -7.66
CA ASP A 167 25.19 19.37 -6.81
C ASP A 167 24.65 18.05 -7.42
N GLU A 168 25.11 17.70 -8.66
CA GLU A 168 24.75 16.46 -9.34
C GLU A 168 25.21 15.25 -8.53
N GLN A 169 24.34 14.24 -8.45
CA GLN A 169 24.68 12.97 -7.82
C GLN A 169 25.64 12.17 -8.71
N ILE A 170 26.73 11.71 -8.14
CA ILE A 170 27.65 10.78 -8.80
C ILE A 170 27.13 9.37 -8.58
N ILE A 171 26.88 8.65 -9.65
CA ILE A 171 26.49 7.24 -9.64
C ILE A 171 27.66 6.42 -10.13
N ASP A 172 28.22 5.60 -9.26
CA ASP A 172 29.23 4.59 -9.59
C ASP A 172 28.52 3.26 -9.84
N ALA A 173 28.32 2.93 -11.12
CA ALA A 173 27.60 1.76 -11.56
C ALA A 173 28.56 0.75 -12.22
N LEU A 174 28.08 -0.48 -12.44
CA LEU A 174 28.86 -1.55 -13.08
C LEU A 174 29.31 -1.16 -14.50
N GLU A 175 28.49 -0.37 -15.21
CA GLU A 175 28.77 0.13 -16.56
C GLU A 175 29.70 1.35 -16.59
N GLY A 176 30.05 1.91 -15.43
CA GLY A 176 30.88 3.08 -15.28
C GLY A 176 30.22 4.20 -14.46
N GLU A 177 31.02 5.23 -14.19
CA GLU A 177 30.56 6.42 -13.45
C GLU A 177 29.79 7.37 -14.37
N TYR A 178 28.61 7.82 -13.90
CA TYR A 178 27.85 8.89 -14.55
C TYR A 178 27.24 9.84 -13.51
N ARG A 179 26.73 10.99 -13.96
CA ARG A 179 26.11 12.01 -13.11
C ARG A 179 24.60 12.07 -13.36
N ASP A 180 23.86 12.03 -12.27
CA ASP A 180 22.40 12.22 -12.31
C ASP A 180 22.04 13.64 -11.85
N ARG A 181 21.27 14.34 -12.68
CA ARG A 181 20.84 15.72 -12.44
C ARG A 181 19.53 15.83 -11.69
N PHE A 182 18.77 14.75 -11.63
CA PHE A 182 17.46 14.72 -10.97
C PHE A 182 17.53 13.84 -9.73
N MET A 183 17.22 14.42 -8.58
CA MET A 183 17.07 13.70 -7.33
C MET A 183 15.65 13.84 -6.82
N PHE A 184 15.05 12.73 -6.47
CA PHE A 184 13.72 12.69 -5.88
C PHE A 184 13.77 12.00 -4.51
N HIS A 185 13.47 12.78 -3.45
CA HIS A 185 13.41 12.28 -2.09
C HIS A 185 11.96 12.24 -1.62
N TYR A 186 11.56 11.13 -1.04
CA TYR A 186 10.22 10.93 -0.53
C TYR A 186 10.27 10.52 0.94
N ASN A 187 9.56 11.28 1.77
CA ASN A 187 9.40 11.02 3.19
C ASN A 187 7.91 10.89 3.48
N MET A 188 7.51 9.94 4.31
CA MET A 188 6.12 9.72 4.69
C MET A 188 5.96 9.85 6.21
N PRO A 189 5.89 11.07 6.75
CA PRO A 189 5.63 11.28 8.16
C PRO A 189 4.15 10.95 8.49
N PRO A 190 3.81 10.64 9.74
CA PRO A 190 2.44 10.27 10.13
C PRO A 190 1.38 11.30 9.77
N PHE A 191 1.69 12.60 9.88
CA PHE A 191 0.76 13.67 9.52
C PHE A 191 0.38 13.67 8.02
N ALA A 192 1.20 13.07 7.14
CA ALA A 192 0.89 12.96 5.71
C ALA A 192 -0.39 12.11 5.46
N THR A 193 -0.74 11.23 6.37
CA THR A 193 -1.95 10.38 6.30
C THR A 193 -3.02 10.78 7.32
N GLY A 194 -2.90 11.96 7.93
CA GLY A 194 -3.83 12.44 8.96
C GLY A 194 -3.71 11.66 10.28
N GLU A 195 -2.54 11.14 10.59
CA GLU A 195 -2.28 10.37 11.79
C GLU A 195 -1.30 11.09 12.72
N THR A 196 -1.37 10.78 14.00
CA THR A 196 -0.37 11.20 15.00
C THR A 196 0.72 10.15 15.11
N GLY A 197 1.96 10.58 15.33
CA GLY A 197 3.07 9.65 15.50
C GLY A 197 4.41 10.37 15.60
N ARG A 198 5.46 9.61 15.85
CA ARG A 198 6.82 10.12 15.96
C ARG A 198 7.31 10.58 14.58
N VAL A 199 7.72 11.84 14.49
CA VAL A 199 8.47 12.35 13.33
C VAL A 199 9.94 11.96 13.55
N GLY A 200 10.43 11.08 12.74
CA GLY A 200 11.78 10.52 12.85
C GLY A 200 12.54 10.60 11.55
N THR A 201 13.59 9.80 11.44
CA THR A 201 14.41 9.68 10.23
C THR A 201 13.55 9.32 9.02
N PRO A 202 13.83 9.89 7.84
CA PRO A 202 13.15 9.53 6.61
C PRO A 202 13.20 8.01 6.37
N LYS A 203 12.07 7.43 6.07
CA LYS A 203 12.01 6.05 5.56
C LYS A 203 12.03 6.14 4.05
N ARG A 204 13.05 5.56 3.46
CA ARG A 204 13.16 5.41 2.00
C ARG A 204 12.22 4.33 1.51
#